data_94ba164453ca88b07ff3630cbe80402b
#
_entry.id   94ba164453ca88b07ff3630cbe80402b
#
_cell.length_a   1.000
_cell.length_b   1.000
_cell.length_c   1.000
_cell.angle_alpha   90.00
_cell.angle_beta   90.00
_cell.angle_gamma   90.00
#
_symmetry.space_group_name_H-M   'P 1'
#
loop_
_entity.id
_entity.type
_entity.pdbx_description
1 polymer ?
#
loop_
_entity_poly.entity_id
_entity_poly.type
_entity_poly.pdbx_seq_one_letter_code
_entity_poly.pdbx_strand_id
1 'polypeptide(L)'
;MPQHLSDSKAIRAAVDSGGVTLLVDESVYSRETLLRTCYWFTDRCYLFVSRASSGVFSVRIRDKADGKALDTISGEFENALIDQQVRQDITRETARLRELIVAKAFAEGQDLDDPPVGDDRDPVEMARAKAGRTDGER
;
A
#
# COMPACT_ATOMS: atom_id res chain seq x y z
N MET A 1 11.69 -40.00 13.87
CA MET A 1 11.99 -39.60 12.50
C MET A 1 11.61 -38.15 12.31
N PRO A 2 12.54 -37.25 12.11
CA PRO A 2 12.14 -35.91 11.75
C PRO A 2 11.50 -36.00 10.37
N GLN A 3 10.19 -35.78 10.33
CA GLN A 3 9.53 -35.60 9.07
C GLN A 3 10.02 -34.28 8.51
N HIS A 4 10.83 -34.36 7.49
CA HIS A 4 11.07 -33.27 6.57
C HIS A 4 9.73 -32.95 5.90
N LEU A 5 8.88 -32.26 6.64
CA LEU A 5 7.77 -31.55 6.02
C LEU A 5 8.41 -30.47 5.19
N SER A 6 8.28 -30.63 3.89
CA SER A 6 8.62 -29.59 2.93
C SER A 6 8.01 -28.28 3.38
N ASP A 7 8.86 -27.38 3.82
CA ASP A 7 8.53 -26.12 4.47
C ASP A 7 8.02 -25.03 3.50
N SER A 8 7.36 -25.44 2.42
CA SER A 8 6.88 -24.50 1.39
C SER A 8 5.45 -24.02 1.60
N LYS A 9 4.89 -24.20 2.80
CA LYS A 9 3.55 -23.70 3.09
C LYS A 9 3.65 -22.34 3.79
N ALA A 10 3.20 -21.28 3.12
CA ALA A 10 3.17 -19.92 3.65
C ALA A 10 2.37 -19.79 4.95
N ILE A 11 1.45 -20.73 5.20
CA ILE A 11 0.61 -20.79 6.38
C ILE A 11 0.49 -22.23 6.83
N ARG A 12 0.66 -22.47 8.15
CA ARG A 12 0.34 -23.73 8.81
C ARG A 12 -0.75 -23.49 9.84
N ALA A 13 -1.79 -24.28 9.81
CA ALA A 13 -2.89 -24.19 10.74
C ALA A 13 -2.91 -25.37 11.68
N ALA A 14 -3.12 -25.11 12.97
CA ALA A 14 -3.40 -26.13 13.97
C ALA A 14 -4.64 -25.73 14.76
N VAL A 15 -5.62 -26.62 14.84
CA VAL A 15 -6.87 -26.40 15.58
C VAL A 15 -6.76 -27.09 16.93
N ASP A 16 -7.04 -26.36 17.98
CA ASP A 16 -7.19 -26.91 19.34
C ASP A 16 -8.60 -26.62 19.89
N SER A 17 -8.88 -27.10 21.11
CA SER A 17 -10.19 -26.95 21.75
C SER A 17 -10.62 -25.50 22.03
N GLY A 18 -9.77 -24.53 21.85
CA GLY A 18 -10.04 -23.12 22.16
C GLY A 18 -9.85 -22.15 21.01
N GLY A 19 -9.37 -22.61 19.87
CA GLY A 19 -9.11 -21.73 18.73
C GLY A 19 -8.28 -22.38 17.64
N VAL A 20 -7.90 -21.58 16.68
CA VAL A 20 -6.99 -21.95 15.60
C VAL A 20 -5.69 -21.15 15.71
N THR A 21 -4.57 -21.80 15.56
CA THR A 21 -3.26 -21.16 15.50
C THR A 21 -2.73 -21.26 14.08
N LEU A 22 -2.44 -20.11 13.49
CA LEU A 22 -1.83 -19.97 12.16
C LEU A 22 -0.39 -19.56 12.31
N LEU A 23 0.50 -20.25 11.60
CA LEU A 23 1.89 -19.83 11.43
C LEU A 23 2.03 -19.15 10.08
N VAL A 24 2.45 -17.90 10.09
CA VAL A 24 2.54 -17.04 8.90
C VAL A 24 3.99 -16.73 8.60
N ASP A 25 4.43 -17.06 7.41
CA ASP A 25 5.77 -16.79 6.94
C ASP A 25 5.92 -15.32 6.53
N GLU A 26 6.86 -14.63 7.17
CA GLU A 26 7.15 -13.21 6.93
C GLU A 26 7.70 -12.93 5.51
N SER A 27 8.28 -13.95 4.85
CA SER A 27 8.74 -13.83 3.47
C SER A 27 7.60 -13.77 2.44
N VAL A 28 6.42 -14.28 2.80
CA VAL A 28 5.23 -14.31 1.94
C VAL A 28 4.28 -13.16 2.27
N TYR A 29 4.03 -12.95 3.56
CA TYR A 29 3.14 -11.91 4.05
C TYR A 29 3.90 -10.95 4.96
N SER A 30 3.86 -9.67 4.65
CA SER A 30 4.51 -8.67 5.48
C SER A 30 3.83 -8.54 6.84
N ARG A 31 4.59 -8.07 7.83
CA ARG A 31 4.07 -7.73 9.15
C ARG A 31 2.87 -6.77 9.07
N GLU A 32 2.96 -5.78 8.20
CA GLU A 32 1.88 -4.81 8.00
C GLU A 32 0.62 -5.46 7.46
N THR A 33 0.74 -6.33 6.46
CA THR A 33 -0.36 -7.15 5.93
C THR A 33 -1.02 -7.97 7.03
N LEU A 34 -0.22 -8.64 7.85
CA LEU A 34 -0.71 -9.45 8.95
C LEU A 34 -1.52 -8.64 9.97
N LEU A 35 -0.98 -7.51 10.40
CA LEU A 35 -1.64 -6.67 11.41
C LEU A 35 -2.93 -6.03 10.87
N ARG A 36 -2.96 -5.61 9.62
CA ARG A 36 -4.18 -5.11 8.98
C ARG A 36 -5.25 -6.19 8.87
N THR A 37 -4.87 -7.39 8.48
CA THR A 37 -5.79 -8.53 8.43
C THR A 37 -6.34 -8.84 9.82
N CYS A 38 -5.48 -8.94 10.82
CA CYS A 38 -5.91 -9.15 12.20
C CYS A 38 -6.92 -8.08 12.66
N TYR A 39 -6.65 -6.82 12.35
CA TYR A 39 -7.54 -5.71 12.72
C TYR A 39 -8.97 -5.90 12.18
N TRP A 40 -9.13 -6.41 10.96
CA TRP A 40 -10.44 -6.65 10.36
C TRP A 40 -11.24 -7.75 11.05
N PHE A 41 -10.57 -8.63 11.77
CA PHE A 41 -11.21 -9.74 12.50
C PHE A 41 -11.46 -9.45 13.98
N THR A 42 -11.06 -8.28 14.48
CA THR A 42 -11.20 -7.94 15.90
C THR A 42 -12.63 -7.76 16.36
N ASP A 43 -13.57 -7.50 15.47
CA ASP A 43 -15.00 -7.38 15.78
C ASP A 43 -15.65 -8.70 16.17
N ARG A 44 -15.21 -9.81 15.58
CA ARG A 44 -15.78 -11.15 15.77
C ARG A 44 -14.85 -12.18 16.39
N CYS A 45 -13.56 -11.88 16.48
CA CYS A 45 -12.55 -12.80 17.00
C CYS A 45 -11.63 -12.13 18.02
N TYR A 46 -11.13 -12.95 18.95
CA TYR A 46 -9.96 -12.58 19.75
C TYR A 46 -8.71 -13.08 19.04
N LEU A 47 -7.77 -12.17 18.81
CA LEU A 47 -6.54 -12.45 18.08
C LEU A 47 -5.34 -12.22 18.99
N PHE A 48 -4.43 -13.16 18.96
CA PHE A 48 -3.16 -13.05 19.66
C PHE A 48 -2.02 -13.30 18.69
N VAL A 49 -1.20 -12.27 18.47
CA VAL A 49 -0.07 -12.29 17.53
C VAL A 49 1.22 -12.35 18.32
N SER A 50 2.05 -13.31 18.01
CA SER A 50 3.39 -13.45 18.58
C SER A 50 4.39 -13.91 17.53
N ARG A 51 5.67 -13.87 17.87
CA ARG A 51 6.70 -14.43 17.00
C ARG A 51 6.98 -15.87 17.42
N ALA A 52 6.75 -16.81 16.52
CA ALA A 52 7.00 -18.22 16.78
C ALA A 52 8.48 -18.58 16.62
N SER A 53 9.12 -18.04 15.58
CA SER A 53 10.55 -18.21 15.30
C SER A 53 11.05 -17.07 14.40
N SER A 54 12.32 -17.09 14.02
CA SER A 54 12.84 -16.11 13.06
C SER A 54 12.08 -16.23 11.74
N GLY A 55 11.49 -15.12 11.28
CA GLY A 55 10.74 -15.06 10.03
C GLY A 55 9.33 -15.69 10.08
N VAL A 56 8.84 -16.11 11.24
CA VAL A 56 7.51 -16.74 11.38
C VAL A 56 6.72 -16.10 12.49
N PHE A 57 5.53 -15.59 12.15
CA PHE A 57 4.55 -15.12 13.12
C PHE A 57 3.56 -16.23 13.48
N SER A 58 3.14 -16.24 14.72
CA SER A 58 2.05 -17.07 15.21
C SER A 58 0.84 -16.19 15.49
N VAL A 59 -0.29 -16.55 14.90
CA VAL A 59 -1.57 -15.87 15.11
C VAL A 59 -2.54 -16.89 15.72
N ARG A 60 -2.95 -16.64 16.95
CA ARG A 60 -3.99 -17.42 17.59
C ARG A 60 -5.32 -16.70 17.45
N ILE A 61 -6.30 -17.38 16.87
CA ILE A 61 -7.64 -16.86 16.61
C ILE A 61 -8.63 -17.65 17.45
N ARG A 62 -9.42 -16.93 18.25
CA ARG A 62 -10.55 -17.49 19.00
C ARG A 62 -11.83 -16.78 18.57
N ASP A 63 -12.85 -17.53 18.24
CA ASP A 63 -14.16 -16.97 17.94
C ASP A 63 -14.79 -16.38 19.23
N LYS A 64 -15.39 -15.20 19.14
CA LYS A 64 -16.20 -14.61 20.22
C LYS A 64 -17.52 -15.36 20.44
N ALA A 65 -18.05 -16.00 19.40
CA ALA A 65 -19.15 -16.96 19.48
C ALA A 65 -18.61 -18.36 19.84
N ASP A 66 -19.46 -19.36 19.95
CA ASP A 66 -19.16 -20.70 20.51
C ASP A 66 -18.20 -21.60 19.69
N GLY A 67 -17.27 -21.06 18.92
CA GLY A 67 -16.16 -21.80 18.32
C GLY A 67 -16.51 -22.78 17.20
N LYS A 68 -17.75 -22.81 16.73
CA LYS A 68 -18.22 -23.75 15.70
C LYS A 68 -17.80 -23.41 14.26
N ALA A 69 -17.20 -22.23 14.05
CA ALA A 69 -16.85 -21.71 12.72
C ALA A 69 -15.34 -21.54 12.52
N LEU A 70 -14.50 -22.20 13.30
CA LEU A 70 -13.04 -22.00 13.25
C LEU A 70 -12.43 -22.32 11.89
N ASP A 71 -12.90 -23.37 11.21
CA ASP A 71 -12.43 -23.73 9.87
C ASP A 71 -12.82 -22.64 8.84
N THR A 72 -14.03 -22.13 8.94
CA THR A 72 -14.50 -21.02 8.08
C THR A 72 -13.72 -19.73 8.35
N ILE A 73 -13.52 -19.40 9.62
CA ILE A 73 -12.76 -18.21 10.03
C ILE A 73 -11.31 -18.31 9.57
N SER A 74 -10.69 -19.46 9.70
CA SER A 74 -9.31 -19.65 9.26
C SER A 74 -9.18 -19.48 7.74
N GLY A 75 -10.10 -20.06 6.96
CA GLY A 75 -10.14 -19.87 5.51
C GLY A 75 -10.39 -18.43 5.09
N GLU A 76 -11.31 -17.72 5.73
CA GLU A 76 -11.54 -16.29 5.51
C GLU A 76 -10.33 -15.45 5.87
N PHE A 77 -9.64 -15.77 6.95
CA PHE A 77 -8.43 -15.08 7.37
C PHE A 77 -7.29 -15.27 6.35
N GLU A 78 -7.10 -16.49 5.86
CA GLU A 78 -6.12 -16.78 4.82
C GLU A 78 -6.41 -16.01 3.53
N ASN A 79 -7.66 -15.98 3.08
CA ASN A 79 -8.08 -15.18 1.93
C ASN A 79 -7.86 -13.68 2.15
N ALA A 80 -8.13 -13.19 3.34
CA ALA A 80 -7.91 -11.80 3.69
C ALA A 80 -6.42 -11.43 3.71
N LEU A 81 -5.53 -12.34 4.12
CA LEU A 81 -4.08 -12.14 4.02
C LEU A 81 -3.64 -11.95 2.58
N ILE A 82 -4.14 -12.78 1.67
CA ILE A 82 -3.84 -12.65 0.24
C ILE A 82 -4.32 -11.31 -0.29
N ASP A 83 -5.56 -10.94 -0.01
CA ASP A 83 -6.14 -9.65 -0.46
C ASP A 83 -5.33 -8.45 0.06
N GLN A 84 -4.99 -8.46 1.34
CA GLN A 84 -4.20 -7.37 1.94
C GLN A 84 -2.77 -7.30 1.41
N GLN A 85 -2.15 -8.44 1.12
CA GLN A 85 -0.80 -8.47 0.54
C GLN A 85 -0.81 -7.88 -0.87
N VAL A 86 -1.76 -8.28 -1.70
CA VAL A 86 -1.91 -7.73 -3.06
C VAL A 86 -2.16 -6.21 -3.03
N ARG A 87 -3.02 -5.74 -2.13
CA ARG A 87 -3.26 -4.30 -1.95
C ARG A 87 -2.01 -3.54 -1.54
N GLN A 88 -1.22 -4.13 -0.65
CA GLN A 88 0.03 -3.53 -0.20
C GLN A 88 1.06 -3.45 -1.32
N ASP A 89 1.19 -4.50 -2.13
CA ASP A 89 2.11 -4.54 -3.26
C ASP A 89 1.73 -3.49 -4.32
N ILE A 90 0.44 -3.39 -4.66
CA ILE A 90 -0.07 -2.35 -5.57
C ILE A 90 0.21 -0.95 -5.00
N THR A 91 0.02 -0.74 -3.70
CA THR A 91 0.28 0.55 -3.05
C THR A 91 1.75 0.93 -3.15
N ARG A 92 2.67 -0.02 -2.95
CA ARG A 92 4.12 0.20 -3.08
C ARG A 92 4.51 0.54 -4.52
N GLU A 93 3.98 -0.19 -5.49
CA GLU A 93 4.24 0.08 -6.92
C GLU A 93 3.72 1.46 -7.32
N THR A 94 2.52 1.81 -6.88
CA THR A 94 1.92 3.12 -7.14
C THR A 94 2.70 4.25 -6.46
N ALA A 95 3.20 4.04 -5.24
CA ALA A 95 4.03 5.02 -4.56
C ALA A 95 5.33 5.29 -5.32
N ARG A 96 5.99 4.24 -5.82
CA ARG A 96 7.19 4.37 -6.66
C ARG A 96 6.92 5.16 -7.94
N LEU A 97 5.80 4.88 -8.62
CA LEU A 97 5.39 5.63 -9.80
C LEU A 97 5.13 7.11 -9.49
N ARG A 98 4.46 7.41 -8.38
CA ARG A 98 4.24 8.79 -7.93
C ARG A 98 5.55 9.52 -7.66
N GLU A 99 6.50 8.88 -6.98
CA GLU A 99 7.82 9.44 -6.72
C GLU A 99 8.56 9.76 -8.01
N LEU A 100 8.52 8.87 -9.00
CA LEU A 100 9.14 9.08 -10.30
C LEU A 100 8.47 10.22 -11.08
N ILE A 101 7.15 10.30 -11.07
CA ILE A 101 6.39 11.36 -11.73
C ILE A 101 6.70 12.72 -11.08
N VAL A 102 6.72 12.78 -9.75
CA VAL A 102 7.04 14.00 -9.00
C VAL A 102 8.49 14.41 -9.27
N ALA A 103 9.44 13.50 -9.23
CA ALA A 103 10.84 13.78 -9.53
C ALA A 103 11.03 14.32 -10.96
N LYS A 104 10.34 13.73 -11.92
CA LYS A 104 10.35 14.19 -13.32
C LYS A 104 9.72 15.57 -13.46
N ALA A 105 8.59 15.82 -12.82
CA ALA A 105 7.92 17.11 -12.84
C ALA A 105 8.81 18.22 -12.22
N PHE A 106 9.52 17.92 -11.13
CA PHE A 106 10.47 18.85 -10.53
C PHE A 106 11.68 19.12 -11.43
N ALA A 107 12.22 18.10 -12.10
CA ALA A 107 13.32 18.27 -13.04
C ALA A 107 12.91 19.13 -14.24
N GLU A 108 11.73 18.91 -14.81
CA GLU A 108 11.17 19.70 -15.91
C GLU A 108 10.73 21.09 -15.43
N GLY A 109 10.27 21.24 -14.18
CA GLY A 109 9.89 22.52 -13.58
C GLY A 109 11.07 23.44 -13.33
N GLN A 110 12.27 22.92 -13.10
CA GLN A 110 13.50 23.72 -12.99
C GLN A 110 13.90 24.35 -14.32
N ASP A 111 13.61 23.68 -15.43
CA ASP A 111 13.81 24.24 -16.78
C ASP A 111 12.73 25.28 -17.14
N LEU A 112 11.60 25.28 -16.45
CA LEU A 112 10.51 26.24 -16.62
C LEU A 112 10.66 27.50 -15.72
N ASP A 113 11.51 27.45 -14.71
CA ASP A 113 11.80 28.58 -13.81
C ASP A 113 12.79 29.60 -14.40
N ASP A 114 13.33 29.30 -15.57
CA ASP A 114 13.86 30.38 -16.41
C ASP A 114 12.65 31.10 -17.04
N PRO A 115 12.28 32.30 -16.53
CA PRO A 115 11.20 33.01 -17.19
C PRO A 115 11.62 33.18 -18.64
N PRO A 116 10.73 32.95 -19.59
CA PRO A 116 11.04 33.32 -20.95
C PRO A 116 11.50 34.78 -20.88
N VAL A 117 12.68 35.03 -21.41
CA VAL A 117 13.14 36.41 -21.67
C VAL A 117 12.13 36.99 -22.66
N GLY A 118 10.92 37.14 -22.16
CA GLY A 118 9.76 37.65 -22.87
C GLY A 118 9.57 39.08 -22.42
N ASP A 119 9.52 39.88 -23.37
CA ASP A 119 9.08 41.23 -23.36
C ASP A 119 8.11 41.51 -22.20
N ASP A 120 8.60 42.00 -21.08
CA ASP A 120 7.82 42.40 -19.89
C ASP A 120 6.83 43.54 -20.23
N ARG A 121 6.62 43.81 -21.51
CA ARG A 121 5.67 44.81 -21.95
C ARG A 121 4.26 44.24 -21.88
N ASP A 122 3.44 44.93 -21.10
CA ASP A 122 2.00 44.71 -21.03
C ASP A 122 1.41 44.68 -22.45
N PRO A 123 0.66 43.61 -22.84
CA PRO A 123 -0.02 43.55 -24.13
C PRO A 123 -0.88 44.78 -24.45
N VAL A 124 -1.38 45.47 -23.43
CA VAL A 124 -2.16 46.70 -23.55
C VAL A 124 -1.25 47.87 -23.97
N GLU A 125 -0.02 47.93 -23.48
CA GLU A 125 0.96 48.97 -23.91
C GLU A 125 1.45 48.72 -25.33
N MET A 126 1.63 47.49 -25.75
CA MET A 126 1.95 47.14 -27.13
C MET A 126 0.84 47.54 -28.11
N ALA A 127 -0.42 47.33 -27.71
CA ALA A 127 -1.57 47.75 -28.51
C ALA A 127 -1.69 49.25 -28.61
N ARG A 128 -1.38 50.01 -27.55
CA ARG A 128 -1.34 51.47 -27.54
C ARG A 128 -0.21 52.03 -28.37
N ALA A 129 0.96 51.41 -28.33
CA ALA A 129 2.12 51.80 -29.14
C ALA A 129 1.87 51.57 -30.64
N LYS A 130 1.12 50.50 -31.01
CA LYS A 130 0.70 50.26 -32.39
C LYS A 130 -0.37 51.25 -32.87
N ALA A 131 -1.30 51.64 -32.01
CA ALA A 131 -2.34 52.62 -32.34
C ALA A 131 -1.77 54.03 -32.48
N GLY A 132 -0.73 54.39 -31.73
CA GLY A 132 -0.05 55.65 -31.83
C GLY A 132 0.82 55.83 -33.07
N ARG A 133 1.18 54.76 -33.77
CA ARG A 133 1.99 54.81 -34.99
C ARG A 133 1.20 55.08 -36.28
N THR A 134 -0.10 54.93 -36.26
CA THR A 134 -0.95 55.10 -37.45
C THR A 134 -1.45 56.54 -37.66
N ASP A 135 -1.28 57.42 -36.69
CA ASP A 135 -1.72 58.85 -36.80
C ASP A 135 -0.63 59.82 -37.29
N GLY A 136 0.50 59.31 -37.73
CA GLY A 136 1.66 60.15 -38.11
C GLY A 136 1.94 60.21 -39.58
N GLU A 137 1.26 59.54 -40.46
CA GLU A 137 1.42 59.58 -41.91
C GLU A 137 0.28 60.37 -42.58
N ARG A 138 0.47 61.63 -42.68
CA ARG A 138 -0.14 62.47 -43.72
C ARG A 138 0.95 63.10 -44.59
#